data_a2cc0605bc0822adb1624133de3bb259
#
_entry.id   a2cc0605bc0822adb1624133de3bb259
#
_cell.length_a   1.000
_cell.length_b   1.000
_cell.length_c   1.000
_cell.angle_alpha   90.00
_cell.angle_beta   90.00
_cell.angle_gamma   90.00
#
_symmetry.space_group_name_H-M   'P 1'
#
loop_
_entity.id
_entity.type
_entity.pdbx_description
1 polymer ?
#
loop_
_entity_poly.entity_id
_entity_poly.type
_entity_poly.pdbx_seq_one_letter_code
_entity_poly.pdbx_strand_id
1 'polypeptide(L)'
;MSYKENSFYQDILVSECFYVATKSKQLIGYEILGESRVCLWSDKTLAQPFLDAKGIDFDKVKKIDVDRFVTYELDNIFNEGDQVLVNPTTKSDGELVDVVKVSDELMSDLDSIRLKEFAKDVAKEDAVFGLSEKGAKQFALISDDEHQRPHIMPVWSIKSRAEKVRREDFDTLELVEIEGAVFDDWLDTLRDDDKAVAIDLKPGVVGTVVSAQKVIDQLAF
;
A
#
# COMPACT_ATOMS: atom_id res chain seq x y z
N MET A 1 14.89 15.44 -14.67
CA MET A 1 13.92 14.36 -14.94
C MET A 1 13.05 14.28 -13.70
N SER A 2 11.73 14.26 -13.82
CA SER A 2 10.87 13.99 -12.66
C SER A 2 11.09 12.54 -12.26
N TYR A 3 11.23 12.21 -10.94
CA TYR A 3 11.40 10.81 -10.53
C TYR A 3 10.20 9.92 -10.93
N LYS A 4 9.03 10.50 -11.22
CA LYS A 4 7.88 9.78 -11.84
C LYS A 4 8.19 9.18 -13.22
N GLU A 5 9.22 9.68 -13.90
CA GLU A 5 9.74 9.12 -15.16
C GLU A 5 10.83 8.08 -14.92
N ASN A 6 11.25 7.88 -13.66
CA ASN A 6 12.23 6.87 -13.29
C ASN A 6 11.63 5.47 -13.41
N SER A 7 12.38 4.54 -13.99
CA SER A 7 11.95 3.15 -14.12
C SER A 7 11.62 2.50 -12.78
N PHE A 8 12.36 2.84 -11.71
CA PHE A 8 12.07 2.35 -10.36
C PHE A 8 10.63 2.68 -9.93
N TYR A 9 10.21 3.95 -10.08
CA TYR A 9 8.87 4.38 -9.70
C TYR A 9 7.78 3.63 -10.49
N GLN A 10 7.94 3.54 -11.80
CA GLN A 10 7.00 2.84 -12.67
C GLN A 10 6.91 1.34 -12.36
N ASP A 11 8.05 0.71 -12.11
CA ASP A 11 8.10 -0.71 -11.75
C ASP A 11 7.38 -0.97 -10.42
N ILE A 12 7.52 -0.06 -9.42
CA ILE A 12 6.84 -0.20 -8.12
C ILE A 12 5.33 -0.01 -8.24
N LEU A 13 4.85 0.92 -9.09
CA LEU A 13 3.41 1.06 -9.34
C LEU A 13 2.78 -0.23 -9.90
N VAL A 14 3.55 -1.04 -10.62
CA VAL A 14 3.06 -2.31 -11.19
C VAL A 14 3.24 -3.47 -10.21
N SER A 15 4.37 -3.54 -9.51
CA SER A 15 4.75 -4.69 -8.68
C SER A 15 4.32 -4.58 -7.23
N GLU A 16 4.00 -3.36 -6.76
CA GLU A 16 3.72 -2.98 -5.37
C GLU A 16 4.79 -3.47 -4.39
N CYS A 17 6.03 -3.62 -4.85
CA CYS A 17 7.12 -4.09 -4.00
C CYS A 17 8.48 -3.66 -4.53
N PHE A 18 9.45 -3.62 -3.62
CA PHE A 18 10.85 -3.39 -3.93
C PHE A 18 11.77 -4.32 -3.14
N TYR A 19 13.06 -4.25 -3.40
CA TYR A 19 14.05 -5.10 -2.78
C TYR A 19 15.11 -4.27 -2.07
N VAL A 20 15.56 -4.77 -0.91
CA VAL A 20 16.62 -4.16 -0.09
C VAL A 20 17.64 -5.20 0.31
N ALA A 21 18.86 -4.80 0.55
CA ALA A 21 19.86 -5.68 1.14
C ALA A 21 19.83 -5.55 2.67
N THR A 22 19.97 -6.69 3.37
CA THR A 22 19.98 -6.73 4.84
C THR A 22 21.16 -7.51 5.36
N LYS A 23 21.68 -7.05 6.52
CA LYS A 23 22.68 -7.78 7.34
C LYS A 23 22.22 -7.75 8.79
N SER A 24 22.22 -8.90 9.45
CA SER A 24 21.72 -9.05 10.83
C SER A 24 20.32 -8.46 11.04
N LYS A 25 19.45 -8.60 10.04
CA LYS A 25 18.07 -8.07 9.96
C LYS A 25 17.96 -6.53 9.81
N GLN A 26 19.05 -5.80 9.77
CA GLN A 26 19.07 -4.36 9.53
C GLN A 26 19.25 -4.07 8.04
N LEU A 27 18.68 -2.95 7.57
CA LEU A 27 18.94 -2.43 6.23
C LEU A 27 20.41 -2.02 6.14
N ILE A 28 21.05 -2.30 5.02
CA ILE A 28 22.41 -1.87 4.77
C ILE A 28 22.44 -0.79 3.70
N GLY A 29 23.32 0.19 3.92
CA GLY A 29 23.56 1.28 2.98
C GLY A 29 24.82 1.06 2.14
N TYR A 30 24.92 1.88 1.12
CA TYR A 30 26.12 2.08 0.31
C TYR A 30 26.60 3.51 0.52
N GLU A 31 27.92 3.68 0.69
CA GLU A 31 28.52 5.00 0.89
C GLU A 31 28.59 5.75 -0.44
N ILE A 32 27.86 6.85 -0.54
CA ILE A 32 27.85 7.75 -1.70
C ILE A 32 27.89 9.19 -1.22
N LEU A 33 28.73 10.02 -1.82
CA LEU A 33 28.93 11.43 -1.45
C LEU A 33 29.31 11.63 0.04
N GLY A 34 29.95 10.64 0.66
CA GLY A 34 30.36 10.67 2.06
C GLY A 34 29.27 10.33 3.08
N GLU A 35 28.12 9.81 2.61
CA GLU A 35 27.02 9.39 3.46
C GLU A 35 26.55 7.97 3.08
N SER A 36 26.16 7.19 4.09
CA SER A 36 25.58 5.87 3.89
C SER A 36 24.11 6.00 3.48
N ARG A 37 23.75 5.52 2.30
CA ARG A 37 22.40 5.56 1.75
C ARG A 37 21.87 4.15 1.56
N VAL A 38 20.65 3.88 2.01
CA VAL A 38 19.97 2.59 1.74
C VAL A 38 19.72 2.49 0.25
N CYS A 39 19.97 1.30 -0.32
CA CYS A 39 19.70 1.02 -1.72
C CYS A 39 18.36 0.29 -1.86
N LEU A 40 17.51 0.76 -2.77
CA LEU A 40 16.24 0.15 -3.13
C LEU A 40 16.28 -0.29 -4.60
N TRP A 41 15.84 -1.51 -4.89
CA TRP A 41 15.78 -2.05 -6.25
C TRP A 41 14.36 -2.46 -6.61
N SER A 42 13.91 -2.10 -7.80
CA SER A 42 12.63 -2.57 -8.34
C SER A 42 12.70 -4.05 -8.78
N ASP A 43 13.89 -4.55 -9.09
CA ASP A 43 14.12 -5.95 -9.47
C ASP A 43 15.28 -6.55 -8.65
N LYS A 44 15.03 -7.72 -8.07
CA LYS A 44 16.01 -8.48 -7.31
C LYS A 44 17.30 -8.78 -8.10
N THR A 45 17.18 -8.95 -9.41
CA THR A 45 18.32 -9.28 -10.29
C THR A 45 19.33 -8.15 -10.44
N LEU A 46 18.93 -6.90 -10.13
CA LEU A 46 19.82 -5.73 -10.11
C LEU A 46 20.68 -5.67 -8.85
N ALA A 47 20.15 -6.14 -7.72
CA ALA A 47 20.76 -5.99 -6.41
C ALA A 47 22.06 -6.80 -6.27
N GLN A 48 22.00 -8.11 -6.51
CA GLN A 48 23.13 -9.01 -6.26
C GLN A 48 24.41 -8.59 -7.02
N PRO A 49 24.38 -8.34 -8.35
CA PRO A 49 25.58 -7.93 -9.09
C PRO A 49 26.18 -6.62 -8.58
N PHE A 50 25.34 -5.67 -8.15
CA PHE A 50 25.81 -4.41 -7.58
C PHE A 50 26.51 -4.62 -6.25
N LEU A 51 25.89 -5.36 -5.32
CA LEU A 51 26.45 -5.65 -3.99
C LEU A 51 27.78 -6.39 -4.11
N ASP A 52 27.88 -7.39 -4.96
CA ASP A 52 29.10 -8.13 -5.21
C ASP A 52 30.22 -7.25 -5.79
N ALA A 53 29.89 -6.43 -6.80
CA ALA A 53 30.85 -5.53 -7.45
C ALA A 53 31.38 -4.44 -6.52
N LYS A 54 30.56 -3.99 -5.55
CA LYS A 54 30.94 -2.99 -4.54
C LYS A 54 31.57 -3.62 -3.29
N GLY A 55 31.67 -4.96 -3.21
CA GLY A 55 32.22 -5.66 -2.03
C GLY A 55 31.39 -5.45 -0.77
N ILE A 56 30.09 -5.24 -0.91
CA ILE A 56 29.18 -5.02 0.22
C ILE A 56 28.84 -6.37 0.84
N ASP A 57 29.12 -6.52 2.12
CA ASP A 57 28.78 -7.73 2.88
C ASP A 57 27.31 -7.67 3.33
N PHE A 58 26.51 -8.67 2.95
CA PHE A 58 25.08 -8.77 3.23
C PHE A 58 24.65 -10.21 3.43
N ASP A 59 23.52 -10.42 4.16
CA ASP A 59 22.97 -11.76 4.40
C ASP A 59 22.01 -12.18 3.28
N LYS A 60 21.15 -11.25 2.86
CA LYS A 60 20.13 -11.50 1.83
C LYS A 60 19.58 -10.24 1.21
N VAL A 61 19.03 -10.39 0.00
CA VAL A 61 18.15 -9.41 -0.64
C VAL A 61 16.71 -9.77 -0.29
N LYS A 62 16.04 -8.90 0.47
CA LYS A 62 14.67 -9.04 0.99
C LYS A 62 13.69 -8.30 0.08
N LYS A 63 12.57 -8.95 -0.28
CA LYS A 63 11.42 -8.30 -0.89
C LYS A 63 10.59 -7.59 0.19
N ILE A 64 10.20 -6.35 -0.05
CA ILE A 64 9.34 -5.55 0.82
C ILE A 64 8.12 -5.10 0.02
N ASP A 65 6.93 -5.32 0.56
CA ASP A 65 5.67 -4.79 0.07
C ASP A 65 5.57 -3.29 0.44
N VAL A 66 5.06 -2.44 -0.47
CA VAL A 66 5.03 -0.99 -0.28
C VAL A 66 4.14 -0.61 0.90
N ASP A 67 2.93 -1.19 1.00
CA ASP A 67 2.02 -0.89 2.11
C ASP A 67 2.66 -1.24 3.46
N ARG A 68 3.35 -2.40 3.51
CA ARG A 68 4.07 -2.83 4.71
C ARG A 68 5.23 -1.89 5.06
N PHE A 69 5.95 -1.40 4.06
CA PHE A 69 7.04 -0.47 4.26
C PHE A 69 6.53 0.85 4.84
N VAL A 70 5.49 1.42 4.25
CA VAL A 70 4.90 2.68 4.71
C VAL A 70 4.29 2.52 6.11
N THR A 71 3.60 1.40 6.38
CA THR A 71 2.95 1.18 7.68
C THR A 71 3.95 0.98 8.83
N TYR A 72 5.07 0.29 8.60
CA TYR A 72 5.92 -0.19 9.71
C TYR A 72 7.38 0.23 9.67
N GLU A 73 7.91 0.54 8.49
CA GLU A 73 9.35 0.73 8.34
C GLU A 73 9.72 2.18 8.03
N LEU A 74 8.90 2.92 7.30
CA LEU A 74 9.24 4.26 6.82
C LEU A 74 9.58 5.21 7.97
N ASP A 75 8.63 5.50 8.86
CA ASP A 75 8.80 6.47 9.96
C ASP A 75 9.75 5.98 11.07
N ASN A 76 9.98 4.66 11.15
CA ASN A 76 10.90 4.09 12.13
C ASN A 76 12.37 4.13 11.68
N ILE A 77 12.62 4.27 10.37
CA ILE A 77 13.97 4.17 9.80
C ILE A 77 14.43 5.49 9.19
N PHE A 78 13.51 6.27 8.64
CA PHE A 78 13.82 7.48 7.89
C PHE A 78 13.14 8.71 8.49
N ASN A 79 13.80 9.86 8.33
CA ASN A 79 13.27 11.16 8.67
C ASN A 79 12.94 11.93 7.38
N GLU A 80 12.17 13.01 7.52
CA GLU A 80 11.90 13.93 6.41
C GLU A 80 13.22 14.45 5.82
N GLY A 81 13.37 14.37 4.51
CA GLY A 81 14.57 14.75 3.78
C GLY A 81 15.64 13.67 3.66
N ASP A 82 15.48 12.51 4.31
CA ASP A 82 16.39 11.39 4.11
C ASP A 82 16.32 10.86 2.68
N GLN A 83 17.48 10.56 2.12
CA GLN A 83 17.61 10.09 0.75
C GLN A 83 17.98 8.61 0.70
N VAL A 84 17.40 7.92 -0.28
CA VAL A 84 17.76 6.56 -0.64
C VAL A 84 18.27 6.51 -2.08
N LEU A 85 19.04 5.49 -2.40
CA LEU A 85 19.58 5.26 -3.73
C LEU A 85 18.71 4.22 -4.45
N VAL A 86 18.06 4.60 -5.55
CA VAL A 86 17.17 3.72 -6.30
C VAL A 86 17.84 3.14 -7.54
N ASN A 87 17.63 1.84 -7.77
CA ASN A 87 18.15 1.06 -8.90
C ASN A 87 19.65 1.26 -9.20
N PRO A 88 20.57 1.30 -8.20
CA PRO A 88 21.98 1.27 -8.54
C PRO A 88 22.36 -0.06 -9.18
N THR A 89 23.24 0.00 -10.18
CA THR A 89 23.74 -1.16 -10.92
C THR A 89 25.25 -1.10 -11.07
N THR A 90 25.86 -2.13 -11.61
CA THR A 90 27.31 -2.12 -11.94
C THR A 90 27.68 -1.08 -13.01
N LYS A 91 26.70 -0.55 -13.74
CA LYS A 91 26.89 0.41 -14.86
C LYS A 91 26.34 1.79 -14.56
N SER A 92 25.55 1.95 -13.51
CA SER A 92 24.92 3.22 -13.11
C SER A 92 24.91 3.32 -11.60
N ASP A 93 25.27 4.48 -11.08
CA ASP A 93 25.22 4.73 -9.63
C ASP A 93 23.80 4.83 -9.07
N GLY A 94 22.77 4.72 -9.93
CA GLY A 94 21.37 4.90 -9.51
C GLY A 94 20.98 6.37 -9.38
N GLU A 95 19.86 6.63 -8.73
CA GLU A 95 19.35 7.98 -8.48
C GLU A 95 19.05 8.17 -6.99
N LEU A 96 19.43 9.33 -6.45
CA LEU A 96 19.09 9.72 -5.08
C LEU A 96 17.69 10.34 -5.07
N VAL A 97 16.82 9.81 -4.22
CA VAL A 97 15.45 10.29 -4.04
C VAL A 97 15.13 10.48 -2.56
N ASP A 98 14.33 11.49 -2.24
CA ASP A 98 13.75 11.68 -0.91
C ASP A 98 12.73 10.55 -0.67
N VAL A 99 13.00 9.70 0.33
CA VAL A 99 12.23 8.47 0.55
C VAL A 99 10.82 8.75 1.03
N VAL A 100 10.63 9.74 1.92
CA VAL A 100 9.31 10.09 2.46
C VAL A 100 8.44 10.65 1.34
N LYS A 101 8.94 11.66 0.64
CA LYS A 101 8.21 12.31 -0.46
C LYS A 101 7.85 11.33 -1.59
N VAL A 102 8.78 10.45 -1.98
CA VAL A 102 8.50 9.45 -3.04
C VAL A 102 7.48 8.43 -2.57
N SER A 103 7.52 8.03 -1.28
CA SER A 103 6.53 7.12 -0.70
C SER A 103 5.14 7.72 -0.70
N ASP A 104 4.98 8.98 -0.30
CA ASP A 104 3.69 9.68 -0.29
C ASP A 104 3.08 9.77 -1.70
N GLU A 105 3.89 10.17 -2.68
CA GLU A 105 3.42 10.28 -4.06
C GLU A 105 3.12 8.91 -4.68
N LEU A 106 3.93 7.88 -4.35
CA LEU A 106 3.71 6.51 -4.78
C LEU A 106 2.39 5.96 -4.22
N MET A 107 2.13 6.16 -2.93
CA MET A 107 0.88 5.73 -2.29
C MET A 107 -0.33 6.45 -2.90
N SER A 108 -0.25 7.74 -3.15
CA SER A 108 -1.32 8.52 -3.81
C SER A 108 -1.64 8.00 -5.21
N ASP A 109 -0.61 7.65 -6.01
CA ASP A 109 -0.82 7.09 -7.34
C ASP A 109 -1.37 5.64 -7.27
N LEU A 110 -0.89 4.82 -6.31
CA LEU A 110 -1.42 3.48 -6.05
C LEU A 110 -2.88 3.52 -5.60
N ASP A 111 -3.26 4.44 -4.72
CA ASP A 111 -4.65 4.62 -4.29
C ASP A 111 -5.58 4.91 -5.48
N SER A 112 -5.10 5.76 -6.40
CA SER A 112 -5.86 6.09 -7.61
C SER A 112 -6.01 4.89 -8.57
N ILE A 113 -4.99 4.04 -8.67
CA ILE A 113 -5.02 2.81 -9.48
C ILE A 113 -5.96 1.79 -8.82
N ARG A 114 -5.79 1.53 -7.53
CA ARG A 114 -6.57 0.56 -6.76
C ARG A 114 -8.05 0.91 -6.73
N LEU A 115 -8.39 2.20 -6.59
CA LEU A 115 -9.77 2.66 -6.64
C LEU A 115 -10.43 2.36 -7.99
N LYS A 116 -9.72 2.55 -9.10
CA LYS A 116 -10.21 2.20 -10.43
C LYS A 116 -10.39 0.69 -10.63
N GLU A 117 -9.45 -0.10 -10.11
CA GLU A 117 -9.54 -1.56 -10.17
C GLU A 117 -10.71 -2.08 -9.32
N PHE A 118 -10.86 -1.55 -8.09
CA PHE A 118 -11.99 -1.85 -7.21
C PHE A 118 -13.32 -1.57 -7.91
N ALA A 119 -13.50 -0.36 -8.47
CA ALA A 119 -14.74 0.00 -9.16
C ALA A 119 -15.02 -0.90 -10.36
N LYS A 120 -14.00 -1.24 -11.14
CA LYS A 120 -14.14 -2.17 -12.26
C LYS A 120 -14.58 -3.57 -11.82
N ASP A 121 -14.00 -4.09 -10.74
CA ASP A 121 -14.35 -5.40 -10.20
C ASP A 121 -15.79 -5.39 -9.65
N VAL A 122 -16.18 -4.35 -8.91
CA VAL A 122 -17.55 -4.15 -8.39
C VAL A 122 -18.56 -4.08 -9.54
N ALA A 123 -18.29 -3.29 -10.57
CA ALA A 123 -19.18 -3.16 -11.73
C ALA A 123 -19.37 -4.49 -12.49
N LYS A 124 -18.36 -5.36 -12.47
CA LYS A 124 -18.40 -6.67 -13.13
C LYS A 124 -19.18 -7.70 -12.33
N GLU A 125 -18.98 -7.76 -11.01
CA GLU A 125 -19.56 -8.80 -10.14
C GLU A 125 -20.91 -8.36 -9.53
N ASP A 126 -21.27 -7.06 -9.61
CA ASP A 126 -22.44 -6.43 -8.98
C ASP A 126 -22.54 -6.73 -7.47
N ALA A 127 -21.39 -6.86 -6.82
CA ALA A 127 -21.26 -7.21 -5.41
C ALA A 127 -20.01 -6.62 -4.78
N VAL A 128 -20.15 -6.32 -3.48
CA VAL A 128 -19.07 -5.88 -2.59
C VAL A 128 -19.12 -6.74 -1.32
N PHE A 129 -17.99 -6.99 -0.71
CA PHE A 129 -17.89 -7.75 0.54
C PHE A 129 -17.52 -6.80 1.68
N GLY A 130 -18.33 -6.77 2.73
CA GLY A 130 -18.14 -5.99 3.94
C GLY A 130 -18.09 -6.87 5.18
N LEU A 131 -17.94 -6.26 6.34
CA LEU A 131 -17.96 -6.92 7.63
C LEU A 131 -19.16 -6.49 8.46
N SER A 132 -19.67 -7.37 9.31
CA SER A 132 -20.74 -7.10 10.26
C SER A 132 -20.50 -7.86 11.55
N GLU A 133 -21.01 -7.36 12.67
CA GLU A 133 -21.12 -8.15 13.88
C GLU A 133 -22.18 -9.26 13.69
N LYS A 134 -21.99 -10.37 14.36
CA LYS A 134 -22.88 -11.52 14.25
C LYS A 134 -24.32 -11.15 14.61
N GLY A 135 -25.21 -11.29 13.62
CA GLY A 135 -26.63 -10.97 13.79
C GLY A 135 -26.96 -9.47 13.80
N ALA A 136 -26.01 -8.59 13.57
CA ALA A 136 -26.26 -7.16 13.41
C ALA A 136 -26.82 -6.86 12.02
N LYS A 137 -27.55 -5.72 11.93
CA LYS A 137 -28.06 -5.20 10.64
C LYS A 137 -27.19 -4.07 10.08
N GLN A 138 -26.10 -3.75 10.76
CA GLN A 138 -25.20 -2.66 10.39
C GLN A 138 -23.82 -3.22 10.00
N PHE A 139 -23.16 -2.56 9.06
CA PHE A 139 -21.78 -2.88 8.71
C PHE A 139 -20.82 -2.42 9.81
N ALA A 140 -19.77 -3.19 10.00
CA ALA A 140 -18.72 -2.82 10.91
C ALA A 140 -17.91 -1.64 10.36
N LEU A 141 -17.62 -0.69 11.24
CA LEU A 141 -16.69 0.40 10.97
C LEU A 141 -15.42 0.18 11.81
N ILE A 142 -14.28 0.56 11.27
CA ILE A 142 -13.00 0.56 11.97
C ILE A 142 -12.54 1.99 12.23
N SER A 143 -11.62 2.16 13.16
CA SER A 143 -10.94 3.43 13.45
C SER A 143 -9.50 3.37 12.99
N ASP A 144 -8.90 4.53 12.75
CA ASP A 144 -7.47 4.73 12.66
C ASP A 144 -6.93 5.33 13.97
N ASP A 145 -5.62 5.57 14.02
CA ASP A 145 -4.95 6.12 15.20
C ASP A 145 -5.29 7.60 15.46
N GLU A 146 -5.80 8.31 14.47
CA GLU A 146 -6.12 9.75 14.55
C GLU A 146 -7.54 10.00 15.09
N HIS A 147 -8.45 9.05 14.93
CA HIS A 147 -9.87 9.21 15.24
C HIS A 147 -10.33 8.33 16.40
N GLN A 148 -10.97 8.94 17.38
CA GLN A 148 -11.47 8.23 18.56
C GLN A 148 -12.72 7.37 18.28
N ARG A 149 -13.37 7.51 17.11
CA ARG A 149 -14.59 6.78 16.74
C ARG A 149 -14.40 6.04 15.43
N PRO A 150 -14.94 4.83 15.31
CA PRO A 150 -14.95 4.10 14.04
C PRO A 150 -15.63 4.92 12.94
N HIS A 151 -14.92 5.17 11.85
CA HIS A 151 -15.39 6.03 10.76
C HIS A 151 -15.01 5.51 9.38
N ILE A 152 -14.32 4.36 9.29
CA ILE A 152 -13.88 3.76 8.04
C ILE A 152 -14.63 2.46 7.83
N MET A 153 -15.36 2.32 6.72
CA MET A 153 -15.99 1.06 6.32
C MET A 153 -15.02 0.22 5.48
N PRO A 154 -14.56 -0.92 5.98
CA PRO A 154 -13.73 -1.81 5.17
C PRO A 154 -14.60 -2.60 4.19
N VAL A 155 -14.22 -2.59 2.91
CA VAL A 155 -14.90 -3.31 1.84
C VAL A 155 -13.90 -3.97 0.87
N TRP A 156 -14.32 -5.04 0.22
CA TRP A 156 -13.52 -5.77 -0.76
C TRP A 156 -14.32 -6.06 -2.01
N SER A 157 -13.68 -5.90 -3.17
CA SER A 157 -14.24 -6.29 -4.46
C SER A 157 -14.20 -7.80 -4.70
N ILE A 158 -13.32 -8.53 -3.98
CA ILE A 158 -13.11 -9.97 -4.17
C ILE A 158 -13.30 -10.72 -2.85
N LYS A 159 -14.24 -11.69 -2.83
CA LYS A 159 -14.58 -12.49 -1.63
C LYS A 159 -13.40 -13.15 -0.95
N SER A 160 -12.50 -13.75 -1.72
CA SER A 160 -11.34 -14.44 -1.15
C SER A 160 -10.34 -13.52 -0.44
N ARG A 161 -10.22 -12.26 -0.88
CA ARG A 161 -9.44 -11.22 -0.19
C ARG A 161 -10.10 -10.86 1.14
N ALA A 162 -11.41 -10.61 1.12
CA ALA A 162 -12.19 -10.31 2.32
C ALA A 162 -12.12 -11.46 3.36
N GLU A 163 -12.29 -12.71 2.93
CA GLU A 163 -12.20 -13.89 3.81
C GLU A 163 -10.83 -14.01 4.47
N LYS A 164 -9.76 -13.69 3.74
CA LYS A 164 -8.40 -13.72 4.28
C LYS A 164 -8.23 -12.68 5.39
N VAL A 165 -8.57 -11.43 5.12
CA VAL A 165 -8.42 -10.32 6.08
C VAL A 165 -9.34 -10.54 7.28
N ARG A 166 -10.61 -10.92 7.05
CA ARG A 166 -11.53 -11.25 8.14
C ARG A 166 -10.94 -12.28 9.10
N ARG A 167 -10.32 -13.34 8.58
CA ARG A 167 -9.75 -14.41 9.40
C ARG A 167 -8.50 -13.98 10.18
N GLU A 168 -7.69 -13.08 9.62
CA GLU A 168 -6.43 -12.67 10.21
C GLU A 168 -6.57 -11.46 11.16
N ASP A 169 -7.44 -10.49 10.83
CA ASP A 169 -7.55 -9.22 11.55
C ASP A 169 -8.91 -8.99 12.21
N PHE A 170 -9.97 -9.70 11.77
CA PHE A 170 -11.36 -9.48 12.20
C PHE A 170 -12.10 -10.80 12.46
N ASP A 171 -11.48 -11.72 13.19
CA ASP A 171 -11.99 -13.09 13.39
C ASP A 171 -13.35 -13.16 14.11
N THR A 172 -13.71 -12.13 14.86
CA THR A 172 -15.01 -12.00 15.56
C THR A 172 -16.15 -11.50 14.68
N LEU A 173 -15.82 -10.95 13.49
CA LEU A 173 -16.81 -10.41 12.55
C LEU A 173 -17.21 -11.44 11.49
N GLU A 174 -18.39 -11.25 10.94
CA GLU A 174 -18.91 -12.05 9.81
C GLU A 174 -18.74 -11.29 8.49
N LEU A 175 -18.44 -12.04 7.45
CA LEU A 175 -18.39 -11.51 6.09
C LEU A 175 -19.82 -11.40 5.55
N VAL A 176 -20.14 -10.25 4.98
CA VAL A 176 -21.43 -9.97 4.34
C VAL A 176 -21.21 -9.62 2.89
N GLU A 177 -21.96 -10.26 2.01
CA GLU A 177 -22.04 -9.89 0.59
C GLU A 177 -23.12 -8.80 0.43
N ILE A 178 -22.78 -7.73 -0.25
CA ILE A 178 -23.57 -6.51 -0.42
C ILE A 178 -23.82 -6.34 -1.91
N GLU A 179 -25.09 -6.32 -2.32
CA GLU A 179 -25.45 -6.01 -3.72
C GLU A 179 -25.03 -4.58 -4.10
N GLY A 180 -24.65 -4.35 -5.35
CA GLY A 180 -24.17 -3.06 -5.83
C GLY A 180 -25.10 -1.90 -5.52
N ALA A 181 -26.41 -2.04 -5.74
CA ALA A 181 -27.40 -1.01 -5.41
C ALA A 181 -27.48 -0.69 -3.91
N VAL A 182 -27.35 -1.71 -3.05
CA VAL A 182 -27.32 -1.51 -1.58
C VAL A 182 -26.03 -0.81 -1.15
N PHE A 183 -24.93 -1.12 -1.81
CA PHE A 183 -23.65 -0.46 -1.55
C PHE A 183 -23.71 1.04 -1.95
N ASP A 184 -24.31 1.37 -3.06
CA ASP A 184 -24.54 2.77 -3.51
C ASP A 184 -25.31 3.57 -2.45
N ASP A 185 -26.42 3.04 -1.94
CA ASP A 185 -27.22 3.68 -0.88
C ASP A 185 -26.38 3.89 0.41
N TRP A 186 -25.50 2.93 0.74
CA TRP A 186 -24.60 3.05 1.87
C TRP A 186 -23.49 4.07 1.66
N LEU A 187 -22.97 4.19 0.45
CA LEU A 187 -21.96 5.22 0.12
C LEU A 187 -22.52 6.63 0.33
N ASP A 188 -23.79 6.87 -0.06
CA ASP A 188 -24.48 8.13 0.22
C ASP A 188 -24.57 8.39 1.72
N THR A 189 -24.93 7.39 2.52
CA THR A 189 -24.99 7.49 3.98
C THR A 189 -23.61 7.78 4.60
N LEU A 190 -22.56 7.10 4.13
CA LEU A 190 -21.19 7.29 4.62
C LEU A 190 -20.67 8.70 4.27
N ARG A 191 -20.98 9.20 3.06
CA ARG A 191 -20.64 10.56 2.65
C ARG A 191 -21.31 11.61 3.54
N ASP A 192 -22.62 11.46 3.79
CA ASP A 192 -23.40 12.41 4.57
C ASP A 192 -22.98 12.43 6.07
N ASP A 193 -22.38 11.33 6.53
CA ASP A 193 -21.82 11.16 7.88
C ASP A 193 -20.30 11.47 7.97
N ASP A 194 -19.67 12.03 6.93
CA ASP A 194 -18.23 12.29 6.83
C ASP A 194 -17.36 11.05 7.12
N LYS A 195 -17.79 9.88 6.64
CA LYS A 195 -17.08 8.61 6.81
C LYS A 195 -16.28 8.24 5.56
N ALA A 196 -15.25 7.43 5.77
CA ALA A 196 -14.37 6.94 4.72
C ALA A 196 -14.64 5.46 4.39
N VAL A 197 -14.08 5.02 3.29
CA VAL A 197 -14.11 3.64 2.83
C VAL A 197 -12.68 3.13 2.67
N ALA A 198 -12.37 2.00 3.27
CA ALA A 198 -11.12 1.29 3.03
C ALA A 198 -11.36 0.17 2.02
N ILE A 199 -10.70 0.24 0.87
CA ILE A 199 -10.92 -0.69 -0.23
C ILE A 199 -9.82 -1.76 -0.29
N ASP A 200 -10.22 -3.01 -0.49
CA ASP A 200 -9.34 -4.16 -0.74
C ASP A 200 -8.14 -4.26 0.23
N LEU A 201 -8.37 -3.96 1.52
CA LEU A 201 -7.33 -4.04 2.55
C LEU A 201 -6.58 -5.37 2.49
N LYS A 202 -5.27 -5.31 2.73
CA LYS A 202 -4.42 -6.48 2.97
C LYS A 202 -4.29 -6.73 4.48
N PRO A 203 -4.03 -7.98 4.92
CA PRO A 203 -3.88 -8.26 6.36
C PRO A 203 -2.76 -7.46 7.02
N GLY A 204 -3.08 -6.85 8.16
CA GLY A 204 -2.11 -6.21 9.03
C GLY A 204 -1.42 -4.97 8.46
N VAL A 205 -1.95 -4.31 7.44
CA VAL A 205 -1.39 -3.07 6.90
C VAL A 205 -2.48 -2.03 6.67
N VAL A 206 -2.10 -0.77 6.78
CA VAL A 206 -2.93 0.34 6.30
C VAL A 206 -2.96 0.24 4.77
N GLY A 207 -4.16 0.16 4.21
CA GLY A 207 -4.37 0.08 2.77
C GLY A 207 -4.89 1.41 2.21
N THR A 208 -5.56 1.32 1.07
CA THR A 208 -6.20 2.45 0.41
C THR A 208 -7.46 2.88 1.16
N VAL A 209 -7.42 4.06 1.76
CA VAL A 209 -8.57 4.71 2.43
C VAL A 209 -8.96 5.96 1.65
N VAL A 210 -10.21 6.03 1.23
CA VAL A 210 -10.74 7.13 0.41
C VAL A 210 -12.07 7.62 0.96
N SER A 211 -12.45 8.86 0.65
CA SER A 211 -13.80 9.35 0.98
C SER A 211 -14.87 8.55 0.21
N ALA A 212 -16.05 8.40 0.81
CA ALA A 212 -17.18 7.77 0.14
C ALA A 212 -17.51 8.46 -1.20
N GLN A 213 -17.38 9.79 -1.28
CA GLN A 213 -17.59 10.53 -2.52
C GLN A 213 -16.64 10.09 -3.65
N LYS A 214 -15.36 9.83 -3.36
CA LYS A 214 -14.43 9.33 -4.39
C LYS A 214 -14.83 7.96 -4.93
N VAL A 215 -15.39 7.09 -4.07
CA VAL A 215 -15.91 5.78 -4.51
C VAL A 215 -17.14 5.97 -5.41
N ILE A 216 -18.10 6.82 -5.00
CA ILE A 216 -19.29 7.17 -5.79
C ILE A 216 -18.87 7.68 -7.18
N ASP A 217 -17.97 8.67 -7.23
CA ASP A 217 -17.50 9.26 -8.48
C ASP A 217 -16.83 8.23 -9.41
N GLN A 218 -16.21 7.21 -8.85
CA GLN A 218 -15.54 6.18 -9.62
C GLN A 218 -16.49 5.05 -10.06
N LEU A 219 -17.56 4.79 -9.30
CA LEU A 219 -18.62 3.83 -9.68
C LEU A 219 -19.67 4.41 -10.64
N ALA A 220 -19.86 5.74 -10.61
CA ALA A 220 -20.78 6.44 -11.53
C ALA A 220 -20.20 6.45 -12.95
N PHE A 221 -20.62 5.51 -13.77
CA PHE A 221 -20.34 5.41 -15.21
C PHE A 221 -21.54 5.82 -16.06
#